data_d7ce57d496a678e1688ac0554af45210
#
_entry.id   d7ce57d496a678e1688ac0554af45210
#
_cell.length_a   1.000
_cell.length_b   1.000
_cell.length_c   1.000
_cell.angle_alpha   90.00
_cell.angle_beta   90.00
_cell.angle_gamma   90.00
#
_symmetry.space_group_name_H-M   'P 1'
#
loop_
_entity.id
_entity.type
_entity.pdbx_description
1 polymer ?
#
loop_
_entity_poly.entity_id
_entity_poly.type
_entity_poly.pdbx_seq_one_letter_code
_entity_poly.pdbx_strand_id
1 'polypeptide(L)'
;MKQIRLLCVILGSLSFSCLFAQIQTYTDAGVKERFIKADFRKEKGKFNSSFKECVGAGRANEGLRADWQQQLAIVKKECDFTYIRMHGLLTDDMGVYKEDGKGNPAYNYQYIDVLYDYILSIGMKPFVELGFMPDALASGSQAIFWWKGNTTPPKDYTKWEALIRNLTLHFTERYGTEEVKTWYFEVWNEPNLSGFWAGTQQDYFKLYASSVKAIKSVNKAYRVGGPATAGAAWVPEMIDFCSRNALPLDFISTHTYGVKQGFLDEFGTSGTVLDKNAWSVSGDILNSRKQILNSSMPGLELHYTEWSSSYTPADPIHDSYPEAAYILEKIKQVGNAVNSMSYWVFTDIFEEAGPRFTPFHGGFGLLNYQGIKKPAFYSYSFLNKLGKTELVNTDSSSWVCKNAKGDIQVLFWDFTNTLPDSTNDQQYYIRDLPSNPKGKVKVEIAGIPEGGYRLAIYKVGYKANDPYTTYLALNKPNQLTRQEVDHIKQQNDGSPVLNENITVNASGTFFREFSIRENDVFLLYLLKR
;
A
#
# COMPACT_ATOMS: atom_id res chain seq x y z
N MET A 1 11.95 50.18 -77.35
CA MET A 1 12.65 51.49 -77.41
C MET A 1 12.34 52.24 -76.13
N LYS A 2 13.45 52.57 -75.41
CA LYS A 2 13.56 53.56 -74.31
C LYS A 2 12.43 53.60 -73.22
N GLN A 3 12.53 53.00 -72.10
CA GLN A 3 13.23 53.40 -70.87
C GLN A 3 12.95 54.85 -70.43
N ILE A 4 12.38 54.99 -69.28
CA ILE A 4 12.74 56.01 -68.29
C ILE A 4 12.49 55.40 -66.88
N ARG A 5 13.55 55.42 -66.05
CA ARG A 5 13.53 55.09 -64.63
C ARG A 5 12.99 56.26 -63.81
N LEU A 6 12.13 55.98 -62.85
CA LEU A 6 11.79 56.95 -61.84
C LEU A 6 12.12 56.35 -60.46
N LEU A 7 13.05 57.00 -59.81
CA LEU A 7 13.55 56.67 -58.46
C LEU A 7 12.62 57.33 -57.44
N CYS A 8 11.84 56.56 -56.69
CA CYS A 8 11.12 57.06 -55.53
C CYS A 8 11.82 56.65 -54.24
N VAL A 9 12.35 57.63 -53.55
CA VAL A 9 12.87 57.52 -52.16
C VAL A 9 11.67 57.53 -51.26
N ILE A 10 11.43 56.46 -50.54
CA ILE A 10 10.44 56.41 -49.47
C ILE A 10 11.20 56.44 -48.13
N LEU A 11 11.03 57.52 -47.38
CA LEU A 11 11.46 57.62 -46.01
C LEU A 11 10.63 56.62 -45.15
N GLY A 12 11.30 55.65 -44.59
CA GLY A 12 10.72 54.76 -43.60
C GLY A 12 10.60 55.44 -42.23
N SER A 13 9.38 55.68 -41.82
CA SER A 13 9.07 55.99 -40.42
C SER A 13 9.10 54.74 -39.59
N LEU A 14 10.08 54.58 -38.71
CA LEU A 14 10.14 53.52 -37.68
C LEU A 14 9.06 53.79 -36.65
N SER A 15 7.96 53.06 -36.74
CA SER A 15 6.98 52.98 -35.66
C SER A 15 7.48 51.98 -34.64
N PHE A 16 7.93 52.48 -33.49
CA PHE A 16 8.16 51.66 -32.29
C PHE A 16 6.81 51.20 -31.77
N SER A 17 6.40 49.98 -32.09
CA SER A 17 5.28 49.30 -31.40
C SER A 17 5.78 48.82 -30.06
N CYS A 18 5.50 49.57 -29.01
CA CYS A 18 5.57 49.06 -27.63
C CYS A 18 4.63 47.87 -27.50
N LEU A 19 5.18 46.64 -27.43
CA LEU A 19 4.46 45.50 -26.87
C LEU A 19 4.23 45.78 -25.38
N PHE A 20 3.06 46.31 -25.05
CA PHE A 20 2.55 46.16 -23.69
C PHE A 20 2.26 44.68 -23.48
N ALA A 21 3.17 43.98 -22.76
CA ALA A 21 2.82 42.71 -22.14
C ALA A 21 1.64 43.01 -21.21
N GLN A 22 0.47 42.52 -21.57
CA GLN A 22 -0.65 42.45 -20.62
C GLN A 22 -0.20 41.52 -19.50
N ILE A 23 0.22 42.09 -18.39
CA ILE A 23 0.27 41.41 -17.11
C ILE A 23 -1.21 41.10 -16.81
N GLN A 24 -1.60 39.87 -17.11
CA GLN A 24 -2.85 39.34 -16.65
C GLN A 24 -2.75 39.27 -15.14
N THR A 25 -3.23 40.32 -14.47
CA THR A 25 -3.48 40.30 -13.02
C THR A 25 -4.55 39.22 -12.83
N TYR A 26 -4.13 38.03 -12.43
CA TYR A 26 -5.03 37.06 -11.81
C TYR A 26 -5.57 37.77 -10.56
N THR A 27 -6.76 38.27 -10.68
CA THR A 27 -7.56 38.65 -9.51
C THR A 27 -7.70 37.40 -8.68
N ASP A 28 -7.31 37.47 -7.43
CA ASP A 28 -7.34 36.42 -6.41
C ASP A 28 -8.82 36.10 -6.08
N ALA A 29 -9.49 35.47 -7.05
CA ALA A 29 -10.87 35.03 -6.89
C ALA A 29 -10.87 33.84 -5.95
N GLY A 30 -10.89 34.14 -4.64
CA GLY A 30 -11.20 33.17 -3.60
C GLY A 30 -10.19 32.03 -3.44
N VAL A 31 -8.90 32.33 -3.20
CA VAL A 31 -7.93 31.32 -2.73
C VAL A 31 -8.50 30.68 -1.46
N LYS A 32 -8.94 29.43 -1.55
CA LYS A 32 -9.50 28.71 -0.42
C LYS A 32 -8.40 28.51 0.63
N GLU A 33 -8.49 29.20 1.74
CA GLU A 33 -7.57 29.04 2.86
C GLU A 33 -7.99 27.84 3.71
N ARG A 34 -7.03 26.97 4.02
CA ARG A 34 -7.19 25.83 4.92
C ARG A 34 -6.30 26.03 6.14
N PHE A 35 -6.85 25.76 7.31
CA PHE A 35 -6.14 25.93 8.59
C PHE A 35 -5.94 24.59 9.28
N ILE A 36 -4.70 24.26 9.61
CA ILE A 36 -4.34 23.16 10.50
C ILE A 36 -3.88 23.77 11.81
N LYS A 37 -4.74 23.66 12.83
CA LYS A 37 -4.49 24.23 14.17
C LYS A 37 -4.38 23.14 15.21
N ALA A 38 -3.33 23.19 16.02
CA ALA A 38 -3.13 22.29 17.15
C ALA A 38 -2.53 23.03 18.36
N ASP A 39 -2.72 22.49 19.54
CA ASP A 39 -2.01 22.91 20.76
C ASP A 39 -1.15 21.72 21.22
N PHE A 40 0.15 21.94 21.37
CA PHE A 40 1.12 20.92 21.81
C PHE A 40 0.72 20.23 23.13
N ARG A 41 -0.03 20.92 23.98
CA ARG A 41 -0.50 20.43 25.29
C ARG A 41 -1.80 19.63 25.22
N LYS A 42 -2.54 19.70 24.08
CA LYS A 42 -3.85 19.05 23.90
C LYS A 42 -3.70 17.75 23.13
N GLU A 43 -3.50 16.66 23.88
CA GLU A 43 -3.39 15.33 23.31
C GLU A 43 -4.77 14.74 22.98
N LYS A 44 -4.88 14.13 21.80
CA LYS A 44 -6.04 13.31 21.41
C LYS A 44 -5.91 11.90 21.93
N GLY A 45 -4.66 11.38 21.98
CA GLY A 45 -4.34 10.06 22.45
C GLY A 45 -3.21 9.38 21.65
N LYS A 46 -3.10 8.06 21.77
CA LYS A 46 -2.13 7.28 21.02
C LYS A 46 -2.44 7.35 19.53
N PHE A 47 -1.43 7.67 18.72
CA PHE A 47 -1.54 7.62 17.27
C PHE A 47 -1.75 6.16 16.80
N ASN A 48 -2.77 5.94 15.97
CA ASN A 48 -3.07 4.62 15.44
C ASN A 48 -2.05 4.20 14.38
N SER A 49 -1.47 3.02 14.54
CA SER A 49 -0.44 2.46 13.66
C SER A 49 -0.90 1.24 12.84
N SER A 50 -2.21 1.00 12.74
CA SER A 50 -2.76 -0.15 12.00
C SER A 50 -2.30 -0.23 10.54
N PHE A 51 -1.94 0.90 9.95
CA PHE A 51 -1.41 1.01 8.58
C PHE A 51 -0.06 0.31 8.38
N LYS A 52 0.73 0.12 9.43
CA LYS A 52 2.04 -0.53 9.38
C LYS A 52 2.11 -1.90 10.03
N GLU A 53 0.97 -2.45 10.42
CA GLU A 53 0.95 -3.80 10.99
C GLU A 53 1.28 -4.87 9.96
N CYS A 54 0.83 -4.73 8.70
CA CYS A 54 1.10 -5.72 7.66
C CYS A 54 1.35 -5.05 6.29
N VAL A 55 2.14 -5.70 5.45
CA VAL A 55 2.32 -5.37 4.03
C VAL A 55 2.23 -6.65 3.19
N GLY A 56 1.71 -6.55 1.97
CA GLY A 56 1.63 -7.65 1.03
C GLY A 56 2.93 -7.86 0.25
N ALA A 57 3.08 -9.08 -0.26
CA ALA A 57 4.06 -9.48 -1.25
C ALA A 57 3.37 -10.41 -2.27
N GLY A 58 3.98 -10.66 -3.41
CA GLY A 58 3.46 -11.58 -4.40
C GLY A 58 3.44 -13.02 -3.89
N ARG A 59 4.40 -13.84 -4.27
CA ARG A 59 4.48 -15.23 -3.81
C ARG A 59 5.71 -15.53 -2.95
N ALA A 60 5.63 -16.59 -2.17
CA ALA A 60 6.71 -17.00 -1.25
C ALA A 60 8.03 -17.30 -1.98
N ASN A 61 7.98 -17.90 -3.18
CA ASN A 61 9.17 -18.23 -3.96
C ASN A 61 9.97 -16.98 -4.38
N GLU A 62 9.31 -15.84 -4.66
CA GLU A 62 10.00 -14.56 -4.93
C GLU A 62 10.89 -14.14 -3.76
N GLY A 63 10.49 -14.45 -2.53
CA GLY A 63 11.23 -14.11 -1.32
C GLY A 63 12.57 -14.84 -1.14
N LEU A 64 12.86 -15.84 -1.98
CA LEU A 64 14.17 -16.49 -2.07
C LEU A 64 15.18 -15.67 -2.87
N ARG A 65 14.74 -14.61 -3.58
CA ARG A 65 15.59 -13.75 -4.40
C ARG A 65 16.29 -12.70 -3.55
N ALA A 66 17.57 -12.49 -3.81
CA ALA A 66 18.38 -11.52 -3.07
C ALA A 66 17.90 -10.06 -3.24
N ASP A 67 17.43 -9.69 -4.44
CA ASP A 67 16.91 -8.35 -4.73
C ASP A 67 15.58 -8.08 -4.02
N TRP A 68 14.69 -9.07 -3.91
CA TRP A 68 13.46 -8.99 -3.13
C TRP A 68 13.78 -8.77 -1.64
N GLN A 69 14.72 -9.54 -1.10
CA GLN A 69 15.17 -9.42 0.29
C GLN A 69 15.77 -8.05 0.58
N GLN A 70 16.63 -7.54 -0.32
CA GLN A 70 17.20 -6.19 -0.18
C GLN A 70 16.12 -5.10 -0.18
N GLN A 71 15.12 -5.21 -1.04
CA GLN A 71 14.00 -4.26 -1.07
C GLN A 71 13.15 -4.35 0.20
N LEU A 72 12.87 -5.56 0.71
CA LEU A 72 12.11 -5.72 1.95
C LEU A 72 12.85 -5.09 3.15
N ALA A 73 14.17 -5.22 3.21
CA ALA A 73 14.98 -4.57 4.26
C ALA A 73 14.86 -3.04 4.22
N ILE A 74 14.81 -2.43 3.03
CA ILE A 74 14.59 -0.98 2.85
C ILE A 74 13.20 -0.59 3.36
N VAL A 75 12.17 -1.34 2.98
CA VAL A 75 10.78 -1.11 3.40
C VAL A 75 10.64 -1.27 4.92
N LYS A 76 11.22 -2.32 5.50
CA LYS A 76 11.24 -2.48 6.96
C LYS A 76 11.89 -1.30 7.66
N LYS A 77 13.05 -0.88 7.20
CA LYS A 77 13.80 0.24 7.79
C LYS A 77 13.05 1.57 7.76
N GLU A 78 12.37 1.87 6.65
CA GLU A 78 11.80 3.21 6.44
C GLU A 78 10.29 3.30 6.67
N CYS A 79 9.55 2.20 6.49
CA CYS A 79 8.11 2.13 6.70
C CYS A 79 7.73 1.37 7.99
N ASP A 80 8.61 0.52 8.50
CA ASP A 80 8.52 -0.23 9.77
C ASP A 80 7.31 -1.18 9.86
N PHE A 81 6.97 -1.86 8.77
CA PHE A 81 5.94 -2.90 8.82
C PHE A 81 6.32 -4.04 9.78
N THR A 82 5.31 -4.56 10.49
CA THR A 82 5.47 -5.65 11.46
C THR A 82 5.35 -7.01 10.81
N TYR A 83 4.33 -7.21 9.97
CA TYR A 83 4.06 -8.48 9.29
C TYR A 83 4.21 -8.35 7.78
N ILE A 84 4.42 -9.50 7.14
CA ILE A 84 4.37 -9.66 5.69
C ILE A 84 3.49 -10.85 5.33
N ARG A 85 2.57 -10.66 4.39
CA ARG A 85 1.68 -11.69 3.84
C ARG A 85 2.01 -11.95 2.38
N MET A 86 1.98 -13.21 1.95
CA MET A 86 2.33 -13.61 0.60
C MET A 86 1.60 -14.88 0.18
N HIS A 87 1.33 -15.02 -1.11
CA HIS A 87 0.71 -16.20 -1.70
C HIS A 87 1.67 -17.39 -1.81
N GLY A 88 1.10 -18.56 -2.09
CA GLY A 88 1.81 -19.69 -2.65
C GLY A 88 2.83 -20.36 -1.73
N LEU A 89 2.64 -20.28 -0.42
CA LEU A 89 3.53 -20.94 0.55
C LEU A 89 3.58 -22.46 0.35
N LEU A 90 2.49 -23.07 -0.12
CA LEU A 90 2.33 -24.52 -0.26
C LEU A 90 2.40 -25.00 -1.72
N THR A 91 2.66 -24.12 -2.68
CA THR A 91 2.80 -24.49 -4.09
C THR A 91 4.05 -25.35 -4.31
N ASP A 92 4.05 -26.14 -5.39
CA ASP A 92 5.10 -27.13 -5.66
C ASP A 92 6.50 -26.53 -5.81
N ASP A 93 6.63 -25.28 -6.22
CA ASP A 93 7.90 -24.57 -6.32
C ASP A 93 8.52 -24.19 -4.96
N MET A 94 7.73 -24.27 -3.87
CA MET A 94 8.24 -24.21 -2.49
C MET A 94 8.61 -25.58 -1.94
N GLY A 95 8.25 -26.65 -2.65
CA GLY A 95 8.68 -28.03 -2.38
C GLY A 95 8.17 -28.62 -1.06
N VAL A 96 7.09 -28.09 -0.49
CA VAL A 96 6.64 -28.40 0.89
C VAL A 96 6.04 -29.79 1.00
N TYR A 97 5.32 -30.25 -0.04
CA TYR A 97 4.56 -31.50 0.00
C TYR A 97 4.78 -32.34 -1.26
N LYS A 98 5.01 -33.62 -1.06
CA LYS A 98 5.02 -34.64 -2.14
C LYS A 98 4.38 -35.92 -1.65
N GLU A 99 3.95 -36.77 -2.56
CA GLU A 99 3.53 -38.16 -2.28
C GLU A 99 4.46 -39.14 -2.99
N ASP A 100 4.76 -40.25 -2.33
CA ASP A 100 5.44 -41.39 -2.99
C ASP A 100 4.48 -42.17 -3.91
N GLY A 101 4.99 -43.17 -4.62
CA GLY A 101 4.17 -44.00 -5.52
C GLY A 101 3.06 -44.80 -4.83
N LYS A 102 3.01 -44.81 -3.49
CA LYS A 102 1.94 -45.43 -2.68
C LYS A 102 1.01 -44.40 -2.06
N GLY A 103 1.23 -43.11 -2.34
CA GLY A 103 0.45 -42.01 -1.79
C GLY A 103 0.83 -41.63 -0.36
N ASN A 104 1.99 -42.04 0.15
CA ASN A 104 2.46 -41.59 1.45
C ASN A 104 3.04 -40.17 1.37
N PRO A 105 2.68 -39.24 2.29
CA PRO A 105 3.14 -37.87 2.26
C PRO A 105 4.61 -37.77 2.70
N ALA A 106 5.34 -36.89 2.03
CA ALA A 106 6.66 -36.41 2.44
C ALA A 106 6.64 -34.90 2.52
N TYR A 107 7.25 -34.34 3.59
CA TYR A 107 7.29 -32.90 3.87
C TYR A 107 8.72 -32.39 3.80
N ASN A 108 8.89 -31.17 3.26
CA ASN A 108 10.17 -30.49 3.19
C ASN A 108 9.94 -28.97 3.41
N TYR A 109 10.71 -28.37 4.30
CA TYR A 109 10.54 -26.98 4.69
C TYR A 109 11.73 -26.09 4.34
N GLN A 110 12.71 -26.64 3.58
CA GLN A 110 13.95 -25.95 3.26
C GLN A 110 13.76 -24.53 2.73
N TYR A 111 12.84 -24.32 1.78
CA TYR A 111 12.61 -23.00 1.19
C TYR A 111 11.84 -22.07 2.12
N ILE A 112 10.86 -22.60 2.85
CA ILE A 112 10.15 -21.82 3.87
C ILE A 112 11.12 -21.37 4.96
N ASP A 113 12.02 -22.24 5.40
CA ASP A 113 13.02 -21.90 6.41
C ASP A 113 13.92 -20.75 5.97
N VAL A 114 14.48 -20.81 4.76
CA VAL A 114 15.31 -19.72 4.20
C VAL A 114 14.53 -18.40 4.17
N LEU A 115 13.28 -18.43 3.74
CA LEU A 115 12.43 -17.25 3.64
C LEU A 115 12.08 -16.69 5.02
N TYR A 116 11.61 -17.53 5.95
CA TYR A 116 11.15 -17.07 7.26
C TYR A 116 12.31 -16.71 8.20
N ASP A 117 13.44 -17.39 8.11
CA ASP A 117 14.66 -16.99 8.79
C ASP A 117 15.08 -15.57 8.39
N TYR A 118 15.02 -15.25 7.09
CA TYR A 118 15.31 -13.91 6.61
C TYR A 118 14.30 -12.87 7.14
N ILE A 119 13.00 -13.13 7.01
CA ILE A 119 11.93 -12.22 7.49
C ILE A 119 12.12 -11.92 8.98
N LEU A 120 12.35 -12.95 9.80
CA LEU A 120 12.58 -12.78 11.23
C LEU A 120 13.89 -12.04 11.53
N SER A 121 14.96 -12.28 10.75
CA SER A 121 16.26 -11.64 10.94
C SER A 121 16.22 -10.11 10.77
N ILE A 122 15.31 -9.60 9.97
CA ILE A 122 15.10 -8.16 9.79
C ILE A 122 14.02 -7.58 10.73
N GLY A 123 13.52 -8.38 11.69
CA GLY A 123 12.52 -7.97 12.67
C GLY A 123 11.11 -7.84 12.12
N MET A 124 10.77 -8.57 11.06
CA MET A 124 9.40 -8.77 10.58
C MET A 124 8.89 -10.16 10.95
N LYS A 125 7.59 -10.38 10.80
CA LYS A 125 6.92 -11.65 11.12
C LYS A 125 6.05 -12.10 9.95
N PRO A 126 5.88 -13.41 9.72
CA PRO A 126 4.94 -13.89 8.72
C PRO A 126 3.49 -13.69 9.18
N PHE A 127 2.64 -13.23 8.26
CA PHE A 127 1.21 -13.42 8.26
C PHE A 127 0.95 -14.58 7.31
N VAL A 128 0.80 -15.79 7.86
CA VAL A 128 0.90 -17.05 7.11
C VAL A 128 -0.37 -17.30 6.32
N GLU A 129 -0.33 -17.19 5.00
CA GLU A 129 -1.40 -17.65 4.11
C GLU A 129 -1.23 -19.15 3.80
N LEU A 130 -2.23 -19.95 4.10
CA LEU A 130 -2.24 -21.40 3.83
C LEU A 130 -2.81 -21.66 2.43
N GLY A 131 -1.98 -21.49 1.44
CA GLY A 131 -2.30 -21.62 0.01
C GLY A 131 -1.03 -21.63 -0.87
N PHE A 132 -1.10 -21.98 -2.17
CA PHE A 132 -2.20 -22.68 -2.80
C PHE A 132 -2.00 -24.20 -2.67
N MET A 133 -2.90 -25.00 -3.30
CA MET A 133 -2.90 -26.46 -3.11
C MET A 133 -1.65 -27.10 -3.74
N PRO A 134 -0.90 -27.95 -3.03
CA PRO A 134 0.11 -28.80 -3.68
C PRO A 134 -0.53 -29.72 -4.73
N ASP A 135 0.05 -29.85 -5.92
CA ASP A 135 -0.52 -30.64 -7.01
C ASP A 135 -0.77 -32.10 -6.63
N ALA A 136 0.13 -32.70 -5.84
CA ALA A 136 -0.04 -34.04 -5.32
C ALA A 136 -1.28 -34.22 -4.43
N LEU A 137 -1.80 -33.12 -3.82
CA LEU A 137 -2.98 -33.15 -2.95
C LEU A 137 -4.24 -32.58 -3.64
N ALA A 138 -4.10 -31.96 -4.80
CA ALA A 138 -5.17 -31.31 -5.53
C ALA A 138 -6.24 -32.27 -6.04
N SER A 139 -7.51 -31.86 -6.05
CA SER A 139 -8.63 -32.62 -6.62
C SER A 139 -8.80 -32.39 -8.13
N GLY A 140 -8.10 -31.40 -8.69
CA GLY A 140 -8.17 -31.05 -10.11
C GLY A 140 -6.95 -30.25 -10.55
N SER A 141 -7.02 -29.67 -11.75
CA SER A 141 -5.91 -28.98 -12.41
C SER A 141 -6.13 -27.50 -12.66
N GLN A 142 -7.22 -26.90 -12.11
CA GLN A 142 -7.40 -25.46 -12.22
C GLN A 142 -6.26 -24.75 -11.50
N ALA A 143 -5.63 -23.80 -12.18
CA ALA A 143 -4.52 -23.03 -11.64
C ALA A 143 -4.68 -21.56 -12.01
N ILE A 144 -4.08 -20.69 -11.20
CA ILE A 144 -4.05 -19.26 -11.40
C ILE A 144 -2.61 -18.77 -11.49
N PHE A 145 -2.43 -17.60 -12.06
CA PHE A 145 -1.16 -16.91 -12.25
C PHE A 145 -0.18 -17.60 -13.21
N TRP A 146 0.83 -16.86 -13.62
CA TRP A 146 1.90 -17.36 -14.48
C TRP A 146 2.63 -18.59 -13.89
N TRP A 147 2.82 -18.62 -12.57
CA TRP A 147 3.49 -19.70 -11.84
C TRP A 147 2.57 -20.87 -11.44
N LYS A 148 1.32 -20.89 -11.97
CA LYS A 148 0.39 -22.02 -11.91
C LYS A 148 0.06 -22.53 -10.50
N GLY A 149 -0.26 -21.61 -9.56
CA GLY A 149 -0.81 -22.01 -8.26
C GLY A 149 -2.12 -22.77 -8.42
N ASN A 150 -2.19 -24.00 -7.92
CA ASN A 150 -3.38 -24.85 -8.04
C ASN A 150 -4.48 -24.36 -7.10
N THR A 151 -5.67 -24.10 -7.63
CA THR A 151 -6.79 -23.49 -6.90
C THR A 151 -7.95 -24.46 -6.63
N THR A 152 -7.70 -25.78 -6.75
CA THR A 152 -8.73 -26.78 -6.46
C THR A 152 -8.73 -27.18 -4.97
N PRO A 153 -9.88 -27.64 -4.44
CA PRO A 153 -9.93 -28.25 -3.12
C PRO A 153 -8.98 -29.44 -2.98
N PRO A 154 -8.61 -29.84 -1.76
CA PRO A 154 -7.83 -31.05 -1.58
C PRO A 154 -8.67 -32.29 -1.94
N LYS A 155 -8.07 -33.27 -2.62
CA LYS A 155 -8.70 -34.58 -2.89
C LYS A 155 -8.92 -35.38 -1.61
N ASP A 156 -8.15 -35.09 -0.55
CA ASP A 156 -8.21 -35.74 0.77
C ASP A 156 -7.99 -34.70 1.87
N TYR A 157 -9.04 -34.35 2.59
CA TYR A 157 -9.00 -33.39 3.69
C TYR A 157 -8.21 -33.90 4.90
N THR A 158 -8.07 -35.23 5.08
CA THR A 158 -7.24 -35.80 6.15
C THR A 158 -5.76 -35.53 5.90
N LYS A 159 -5.34 -35.66 4.63
CA LYS A 159 -3.96 -35.32 4.22
C LYS A 159 -3.71 -33.80 4.30
N TRP A 160 -4.69 -32.98 3.95
CA TRP A 160 -4.61 -31.54 4.15
C TRP A 160 -4.43 -31.19 5.64
N GLU A 161 -5.26 -31.75 6.52
CA GLU A 161 -5.15 -31.58 7.98
C GLU A 161 -3.74 -32.00 8.47
N ALA A 162 -3.22 -33.12 7.98
CA ALA A 162 -1.89 -33.61 8.31
C ALA A 162 -0.78 -32.65 7.82
N LEU A 163 -0.88 -32.12 6.59
CA LEU A 163 0.05 -31.12 6.05
C LEU A 163 0.10 -29.89 6.93
N ILE A 164 -1.07 -29.29 7.22
CA ILE A 164 -1.14 -28.06 8.03
C ILE A 164 -0.64 -28.31 9.45
N ARG A 165 -0.97 -29.45 10.04
CA ARG A 165 -0.47 -29.82 11.37
C ARG A 165 1.07 -29.98 11.38
N ASN A 166 1.65 -30.67 10.41
CA ASN A 166 3.10 -30.85 10.34
C ASN A 166 3.84 -29.53 10.09
N LEU A 167 3.30 -28.67 9.20
CA LEU A 167 3.84 -27.32 8.99
C LEU A 167 3.83 -26.49 10.29
N THR A 168 2.71 -26.52 11.02
CA THR A 168 2.58 -25.79 12.29
C THR A 168 3.52 -26.34 13.37
N LEU A 169 3.70 -27.66 13.45
CA LEU A 169 4.69 -28.30 14.32
C LEU A 169 6.10 -27.86 13.96
N HIS A 170 6.46 -27.90 12.67
CA HIS A 170 7.75 -27.45 12.19
C HIS A 170 8.06 -26.00 12.60
N PHE A 171 7.10 -25.08 12.39
CA PHE A 171 7.26 -23.70 12.86
C PHE A 171 7.47 -23.61 14.38
N THR A 172 6.71 -24.40 15.14
CA THR A 172 6.83 -24.42 16.60
C THR A 172 8.19 -24.94 17.07
N GLU A 173 8.67 -26.00 16.44
CA GLU A 173 9.98 -26.61 16.76
C GLU A 173 11.14 -25.70 16.37
N ARG A 174 11.04 -25.05 15.18
CA ARG A 174 12.13 -24.21 14.67
C ARG A 174 12.20 -22.84 15.34
N TYR A 175 11.06 -22.17 15.50
CA TYR A 175 11.01 -20.76 15.96
C TYR A 175 10.57 -20.60 17.41
N GLY A 176 10.07 -21.65 18.01
CA GLY A 176 9.58 -21.64 19.39
C GLY A 176 8.13 -21.19 19.51
N THR A 177 7.47 -21.74 20.54
CA THR A 177 6.03 -21.49 20.79
C THR A 177 5.71 -20.01 20.96
N GLU A 178 6.55 -19.25 21.67
CA GLU A 178 6.29 -17.84 21.99
C GLU A 178 6.40 -16.94 20.75
N GLU A 179 7.29 -17.26 19.81
CA GLU A 179 7.34 -16.55 18.53
C GLU A 179 6.12 -16.86 17.69
N VAL A 180 5.79 -18.14 17.48
CA VAL A 180 4.67 -18.56 16.62
C VAL A 180 3.31 -18.11 17.17
N LYS A 181 3.12 -17.93 18.49
CA LYS A 181 1.92 -17.31 19.07
C LYS A 181 1.68 -15.88 18.59
N THR A 182 2.71 -15.21 18.13
CA THR A 182 2.59 -13.84 17.61
C THR A 182 2.16 -13.79 16.15
N TRP A 183 2.18 -14.93 15.44
CA TRP A 183 1.83 -15.02 14.03
C TRP A 183 0.33 -15.13 13.83
N TYR A 184 -0.12 -14.85 12.59
CA TYR A 184 -1.48 -15.10 12.11
C TYR A 184 -1.45 -16.21 11.07
N PHE A 185 -2.45 -17.09 11.08
CA PHE A 185 -2.65 -18.14 10.10
C PHE A 185 -3.95 -17.86 9.36
N GLU A 186 -3.85 -17.45 8.12
CA GLU A 186 -4.97 -17.16 7.23
C GLU A 186 -5.22 -18.35 6.32
N VAL A 187 -6.49 -18.77 6.24
CA VAL A 187 -6.83 -19.95 5.43
C VAL A 187 -7.23 -19.50 4.03
N TRP A 188 -6.36 -19.79 3.04
CA TRP A 188 -6.57 -19.54 1.61
C TRP A 188 -6.51 -18.07 1.20
N ASN A 189 -6.79 -17.83 -0.11
CA ASN A 189 -6.90 -16.52 -0.74
C ASN A 189 -8.12 -16.44 -1.65
N GLU A 190 -8.97 -15.45 -1.47
CA GLU A 190 -10.13 -15.07 -2.31
C GLU A 190 -11.04 -16.24 -2.75
N PRO A 191 -11.49 -17.10 -1.82
CA PRO A 191 -12.26 -18.30 -2.18
C PRO A 191 -13.67 -17.98 -2.72
N ASN A 192 -14.07 -16.71 -2.73
CA ASN A 192 -15.31 -16.26 -3.35
C ASN A 192 -15.18 -15.98 -4.85
N LEU A 193 -13.96 -16.00 -5.40
CA LEU A 193 -13.70 -15.86 -6.84
C LEU A 193 -13.39 -17.22 -7.46
N SER A 194 -14.09 -17.55 -8.55
CA SER A 194 -13.93 -18.86 -9.22
C SER A 194 -12.53 -19.12 -9.79
N GLY A 195 -11.75 -18.07 -10.07
CA GLY A 195 -10.34 -18.20 -10.47
C GLY A 195 -9.43 -18.66 -9.33
N PHE A 196 -9.73 -18.26 -8.10
CA PHE A 196 -8.95 -18.56 -6.91
C PHE A 196 -9.44 -19.76 -6.12
N TRP A 197 -10.65 -20.27 -6.41
CA TRP A 197 -11.22 -21.43 -5.75
C TRP A 197 -12.18 -22.18 -6.68
N ALA A 198 -11.84 -23.41 -7.04
CA ALA A 198 -12.65 -24.27 -7.89
C ALA A 198 -13.75 -25.03 -7.13
N GLY A 199 -13.90 -24.77 -5.84
CA GLY A 199 -14.93 -25.36 -4.98
C GLY A 199 -16.07 -24.39 -4.69
N THR A 200 -17.03 -24.85 -3.91
CA THR A 200 -18.12 -24.04 -3.36
C THR A 200 -17.70 -23.31 -2.08
N GLN A 201 -18.54 -22.41 -1.58
CA GLN A 201 -18.36 -21.82 -0.25
C GLN A 201 -18.32 -22.88 0.86
N GLN A 202 -19.12 -23.95 0.74
CA GLN A 202 -19.14 -25.03 1.72
C GLN A 202 -17.83 -25.84 1.68
N ASP A 203 -17.24 -26.03 0.51
CA ASP A 203 -15.91 -26.66 0.39
C ASP A 203 -14.82 -25.82 1.04
N TYR A 204 -14.90 -24.49 0.90
CA TYR A 204 -14.01 -23.56 1.62
C TYR A 204 -14.20 -23.66 3.14
N PHE A 205 -15.44 -23.66 3.62
CA PHE A 205 -15.71 -23.81 5.06
C PHE A 205 -15.20 -25.15 5.61
N LYS A 206 -15.25 -26.21 4.82
CA LYS A 206 -14.65 -27.51 5.18
C LYS A 206 -13.12 -27.41 5.23
N LEU A 207 -12.50 -26.69 4.28
CA LEU A 207 -11.05 -26.41 4.30
C LEU A 207 -10.64 -25.65 5.55
N TYR A 208 -11.41 -24.60 5.90
CA TYR A 208 -11.20 -23.84 7.12
C TYR A 208 -11.29 -24.72 8.38
N ALA A 209 -12.35 -25.51 8.49
CA ALA A 209 -12.56 -26.40 9.64
C ALA A 209 -11.39 -27.39 9.82
N SER A 210 -10.90 -27.97 8.74
CA SER A 210 -9.74 -28.88 8.76
C SER A 210 -8.45 -28.13 9.15
N SER A 211 -8.25 -26.92 8.64
CA SER A 211 -7.06 -26.10 8.92
C SER A 211 -7.03 -25.64 10.38
N VAL A 212 -8.16 -25.11 10.89
CA VAL A 212 -8.23 -24.63 12.29
C VAL A 212 -8.04 -25.79 13.27
N LYS A 213 -8.61 -26.97 12.98
CA LYS A 213 -8.42 -28.18 13.81
C LYS A 213 -6.95 -28.57 13.85
N ALA A 214 -6.27 -28.59 12.70
CA ALA A 214 -4.84 -28.91 12.59
C ALA A 214 -3.98 -27.96 13.45
N ILE A 215 -4.14 -26.65 13.28
CA ILE A 215 -3.35 -25.64 13.97
C ILE A 215 -3.62 -25.66 15.48
N LYS A 216 -4.91 -25.67 15.87
CA LYS A 216 -5.31 -25.69 17.30
C LYS A 216 -4.93 -27.01 18.01
N SER A 217 -4.72 -28.11 17.27
CA SER A 217 -4.19 -29.37 17.84
C SER A 217 -2.71 -29.24 18.25
N VAL A 218 -1.95 -28.36 17.61
CA VAL A 218 -0.56 -28.05 17.99
C VAL A 218 -0.53 -27.10 19.17
N ASN A 219 -1.24 -25.98 19.08
CA ASN A 219 -1.36 -25.04 20.20
C ASN A 219 -2.66 -24.23 20.09
N LYS A 220 -3.47 -24.27 21.14
CA LYS A 220 -4.76 -23.55 21.20
C LYS A 220 -4.63 -22.04 21.12
N ALA A 221 -3.46 -21.47 21.44
CA ALA A 221 -3.21 -20.03 21.41
C ALA A 221 -2.79 -19.49 20.02
N TYR A 222 -2.55 -20.35 19.05
CA TYR A 222 -2.22 -19.91 17.69
C TYR A 222 -3.43 -19.31 17.01
N ARG A 223 -3.28 -18.14 16.38
CA ARG A 223 -4.37 -17.34 15.82
C ARG A 223 -4.69 -17.79 14.39
N VAL A 224 -5.93 -18.21 14.17
CA VAL A 224 -6.41 -18.68 12.86
C VAL A 224 -7.64 -17.88 12.44
N GLY A 225 -7.68 -17.46 11.17
CA GLY A 225 -8.80 -16.69 10.63
C GLY A 225 -8.95 -16.82 9.11
N GLY A 226 -9.83 -16.02 8.60
CA GLY A 226 -10.25 -15.90 7.22
C GLY A 226 -11.50 -15.01 7.13
N PRO A 227 -12.27 -15.05 6.02
CA PRO A 227 -12.14 -15.92 4.84
C PRO A 227 -11.21 -15.39 3.73
N ALA A 228 -10.51 -14.26 3.91
CA ALA A 228 -9.62 -13.63 2.93
C ALA A 228 -10.32 -13.39 1.57
N THR A 229 -11.55 -12.94 1.59
CA THR A 229 -12.40 -12.80 0.41
C THR A 229 -12.19 -11.47 -0.32
N ALA A 230 -12.30 -11.48 -1.63
CA ALA A 230 -12.40 -10.25 -2.43
C ALA A 230 -13.68 -9.47 -2.10
N GLY A 231 -13.57 -8.13 -2.09
CA GLY A 231 -14.71 -7.23 -1.98
C GLY A 231 -15.47 -7.31 -0.67
N ALA A 232 -14.79 -7.58 0.44
CA ALA A 232 -15.38 -7.66 1.79
C ALA A 232 -16.55 -8.66 1.92
N ALA A 233 -16.51 -9.74 1.12
CA ALA A 233 -17.57 -10.74 1.08
C ALA A 233 -17.45 -11.74 2.24
N TRP A 234 -18.54 -12.46 2.53
CA TRP A 234 -18.63 -13.60 3.43
C TRP A 234 -18.27 -13.32 4.91
N VAL A 235 -18.19 -12.07 5.34
CA VAL A 235 -17.86 -11.75 6.74
C VAL A 235 -18.93 -12.30 7.70
N PRO A 236 -20.24 -12.04 7.51
CA PRO A 236 -21.28 -12.62 8.35
C PRO A 236 -21.37 -14.16 8.24
N GLU A 237 -21.24 -14.70 7.02
CA GLU A 237 -21.35 -16.14 6.75
C GLU A 237 -20.24 -16.92 7.44
N MET A 238 -19.01 -16.39 7.46
CA MET A 238 -17.86 -16.99 8.14
C MET A 238 -18.07 -17.02 9.66
N ILE A 239 -18.53 -15.91 10.25
CA ILE A 239 -18.82 -15.82 11.67
C ILE A 239 -19.94 -16.78 12.05
N ASP A 240 -21.01 -16.82 11.27
CA ASP A 240 -22.16 -17.71 11.49
C ASP A 240 -21.76 -19.18 11.40
N PHE A 241 -20.95 -19.54 10.38
CA PHE A 241 -20.45 -20.90 10.22
C PHE A 241 -19.62 -21.34 11.42
N CYS A 242 -18.66 -20.54 11.85
CA CYS A 242 -17.81 -20.86 12.99
C CYS A 242 -18.60 -20.94 14.30
N SER A 243 -19.52 -19.98 14.52
CA SER A 243 -20.37 -19.97 15.71
C SER A 243 -21.25 -21.21 15.82
N ARG A 244 -21.96 -21.60 14.73
CA ARG A 244 -22.86 -22.76 14.70
C ARG A 244 -22.13 -24.09 14.87
N ASN A 245 -20.89 -24.18 14.42
CA ASN A 245 -20.10 -25.40 14.49
C ASN A 245 -19.10 -25.44 15.66
N ALA A 246 -19.15 -24.44 16.56
CA ALA A 246 -18.21 -24.28 17.67
C ALA A 246 -16.73 -24.34 17.24
N LEU A 247 -16.43 -23.76 16.09
CA LEU A 247 -15.06 -23.70 15.55
C LEU A 247 -14.37 -22.42 16.02
N PRO A 248 -13.10 -22.49 16.41
CA PRO A 248 -12.30 -21.29 16.70
C PRO A 248 -12.20 -20.38 15.49
N LEU A 249 -12.40 -19.07 15.72
CA LEU A 249 -12.15 -17.99 14.77
C LEU A 249 -11.53 -16.85 15.57
N ASP A 250 -10.26 -16.52 15.30
CA ASP A 250 -9.53 -15.52 16.08
C ASP A 250 -9.58 -14.14 15.42
N PHE A 251 -9.74 -14.09 14.09
CA PHE A 251 -9.85 -12.84 13.34
C PHE A 251 -10.63 -13.03 12.03
N ILE A 252 -11.14 -11.93 11.52
CA ILE A 252 -11.65 -11.81 10.14
C ILE A 252 -10.57 -11.19 9.27
N SER A 253 -10.35 -11.79 8.10
CA SER A 253 -9.56 -11.16 7.02
C SER A 253 -10.37 -11.05 5.73
N THR A 254 -10.12 -10.00 4.96
CA THR A 254 -10.78 -9.74 3.68
C THR A 254 -10.00 -8.69 2.87
N HIS A 255 -10.43 -8.40 1.62
CA HIS A 255 -9.77 -7.50 0.69
C HIS A 255 -10.72 -6.42 0.17
N THR A 256 -10.16 -5.26 -0.23
CA THR A 256 -10.89 -4.21 -0.92
C THR A 256 -9.96 -3.35 -1.78
N TYR A 257 -10.48 -2.90 -2.92
CA TYR A 257 -9.76 -2.07 -3.88
C TYR A 257 -10.61 -0.91 -4.35
N GLY A 258 -9.96 0.19 -4.73
CA GLY A 258 -10.60 1.47 -4.98
C GLY A 258 -11.11 1.70 -6.40
N VAL A 259 -11.37 0.66 -7.18
CA VAL A 259 -11.92 0.76 -8.54
C VAL A 259 -13.40 0.40 -8.57
N LYS A 260 -14.19 1.10 -9.37
CA LYS A 260 -15.62 0.82 -9.51
C LYS A 260 -15.93 -0.12 -10.67
N GLN A 261 -15.02 -0.27 -11.62
CA GLN A 261 -15.15 -1.21 -12.75
C GLN A 261 -13.77 -1.58 -13.29
N GLY A 262 -13.72 -2.67 -14.00
CA GLY A 262 -12.55 -3.30 -14.56
C GLY A 262 -12.66 -4.81 -14.40
N PHE A 263 -11.79 -5.54 -15.05
CA PHE A 263 -11.62 -6.96 -14.87
C PHE A 263 -10.29 -7.22 -14.14
N LEU A 264 -10.20 -8.32 -13.42
CA LEU A 264 -8.91 -8.86 -13.02
C LEU A 264 -8.22 -9.32 -14.32
N ASP A 265 -7.44 -8.42 -14.90
CA ASP A 265 -6.64 -8.65 -16.08
C ASP A 265 -5.17 -8.56 -15.68
N GLU A 266 -4.54 -9.69 -15.57
CA GLU A 266 -3.13 -9.81 -15.17
C GLU A 266 -2.16 -9.12 -16.14
N PHE A 267 -2.61 -8.76 -17.34
CA PHE A 267 -1.83 -8.00 -18.32
C PHE A 267 -2.06 -6.48 -18.22
N GLY A 268 -3.07 -6.03 -17.46
CA GLY A 268 -3.42 -4.63 -17.30
C GLY A 268 -3.98 -3.99 -18.57
N THR A 269 -4.64 -4.77 -19.42
CA THR A 269 -5.27 -4.29 -20.66
C THR A 269 -6.74 -3.93 -20.47
N SER A 270 -7.34 -4.32 -19.35
CA SER A 270 -8.72 -3.97 -19.00
C SER A 270 -8.86 -2.48 -18.67
N GLY A 271 -10.02 -1.92 -18.94
CA GLY A 271 -10.33 -0.54 -18.62
C GLY A 271 -10.72 -0.37 -17.15
N THR A 272 -9.75 -0.36 -16.22
CA THR A 272 -10.02 -0.02 -14.81
C THR A 272 -10.36 1.47 -14.67
N VAL A 273 -11.26 1.77 -13.74
CA VAL A 273 -11.68 3.13 -13.43
C VAL A 273 -11.66 3.33 -11.93
N LEU A 274 -10.76 4.19 -11.47
CA LEU A 274 -10.69 4.58 -10.07
C LEU A 274 -12.05 5.10 -9.59
N ASP A 275 -12.54 4.57 -8.48
CA ASP A 275 -13.83 4.97 -7.93
C ASP A 275 -13.77 6.39 -7.36
N LYS A 276 -14.66 7.26 -7.84
CA LYS A 276 -14.81 8.64 -7.35
C LYS A 276 -15.60 8.76 -6.05
N ASN A 277 -16.17 7.65 -5.58
CA ASN A 277 -16.82 7.63 -4.28
C ASN A 277 -15.77 7.93 -3.19
N ALA A 278 -15.99 9.00 -2.44
CA ALA A 278 -15.07 9.40 -1.36
C ALA A 278 -14.82 8.27 -0.34
N TRP A 279 -15.78 7.37 -0.18
CA TRP A 279 -15.74 6.24 0.76
C TRP A 279 -15.36 4.90 0.10
N SER A 280 -14.89 4.88 -1.15
CA SER A 280 -14.31 3.66 -1.73
C SER A 280 -13.20 3.13 -0.81
N VAL A 281 -13.04 1.82 -0.69
CA VAL A 281 -12.14 1.15 0.27
C VAL A 281 -12.57 1.37 1.72
N SER A 282 -12.57 2.61 2.23
CA SER A 282 -12.89 2.90 3.64
C SER A 282 -14.32 2.50 4.02
N GLY A 283 -15.27 2.63 3.11
CA GLY A 283 -16.67 2.22 3.32
C GLY A 283 -16.81 0.71 3.56
N ASP A 284 -16.08 -0.11 2.80
CA ASP A 284 -16.06 -1.57 2.99
C ASP A 284 -15.49 -1.94 4.36
N ILE A 285 -14.40 -1.28 4.76
CA ILE A 285 -13.75 -1.50 6.05
C ILE A 285 -14.70 -1.15 7.21
N LEU A 286 -15.33 0.01 7.14
CA LEU A 286 -16.30 0.46 8.15
C LEU A 286 -17.51 -0.46 8.21
N ASN A 287 -17.99 -0.95 7.07
CA ASN A 287 -19.10 -1.89 6.99
C ASN A 287 -18.73 -3.25 7.59
N SER A 288 -17.56 -3.82 7.25
CA SER A 288 -17.09 -5.09 7.83
C SER A 288 -16.93 -4.99 9.34
N ARG A 289 -16.40 -3.89 9.87
CA ARG A 289 -16.35 -3.67 11.33
C ARG A 289 -17.75 -3.64 11.95
N LYS A 290 -18.70 -2.97 11.31
CA LYS A 290 -20.10 -2.94 11.75
C LYS A 290 -20.74 -4.34 11.77
N GLN A 291 -20.47 -5.16 10.74
CA GLN A 291 -20.93 -6.55 10.68
C GLN A 291 -20.37 -7.37 11.84
N ILE A 292 -19.08 -7.27 12.13
CA ILE A 292 -18.44 -7.93 13.27
C ILE A 292 -19.09 -7.50 14.60
N LEU A 293 -19.23 -6.19 14.84
CA LEU A 293 -19.81 -5.66 16.07
C LEU A 293 -21.25 -6.11 16.31
N ASN A 294 -22.00 -6.36 15.24
CA ASN A 294 -23.39 -6.81 15.28
C ASN A 294 -23.54 -8.35 15.24
N SER A 295 -22.44 -9.10 15.25
CA SER A 295 -22.42 -10.56 15.16
C SER A 295 -22.41 -11.24 16.53
N SER A 296 -22.41 -12.58 16.53
CA SER A 296 -22.21 -13.40 17.73
C SER A 296 -20.77 -13.33 18.29
N MET A 297 -19.82 -12.74 17.54
CA MET A 297 -18.41 -12.62 17.92
C MET A 297 -17.90 -11.16 17.79
N PRO A 298 -18.44 -10.18 18.53
CA PRO A 298 -18.18 -8.75 18.33
C PRO A 298 -16.74 -8.31 18.64
N GLY A 299 -15.96 -9.16 19.31
CA GLY A 299 -14.57 -8.89 19.69
C GLY A 299 -13.53 -9.33 18.67
N LEU A 300 -13.90 -9.86 17.51
CA LEU A 300 -12.95 -10.31 16.49
C LEU A 300 -12.08 -9.18 15.97
N GLU A 301 -10.79 -9.47 15.80
CA GLU A 301 -9.90 -8.61 15.04
C GLU A 301 -10.34 -8.57 13.57
N LEU A 302 -10.09 -7.44 12.90
CA LEU A 302 -10.36 -7.23 11.47
C LEU A 302 -9.08 -6.85 10.77
N HIS A 303 -8.69 -7.66 9.79
CA HIS A 303 -7.50 -7.46 8.98
C HIS A 303 -7.90 -7.34 7.50
N TYR A 304 -7.56 -6.23 6.88
CA TYR A 304 -7.60 -6.13 5.43
C TYR A 304 -6.24 -6.59 4.92
N THR A 305 -6.17 -7.87 4.51
CA THR A 305 -4.92 -8.52 4.13
C THR A 305 -4.45 -8.17 2.72
N GLU A 306 -5.33 -7.53 1.95
CA GLU A 306 -5.00 -6.82 0.72
C GLU A 306 -5.85 -5.56 0.56
N TRP A 307 -5.21 -4.47 0.14
CA TRP A 307 -5.88 -3.27 -0.33
C TRP A 307 -4.93 -2.38 -1.16
N SER A 308 -5.46 -1.64 -2.13
CA SER A 308 -4.81 -0.51 -2.80
C SER A 308 -5.86 0.29 -3.59
N SER A 309 -5.41 1.23 -4.41
CA SER A 309 -6.27 1.99 -5.32
C SER A 309 -6.88 1.10 -6.42
N SER A 310 -6.19 0.06 -6.86
CA SER A 310 -6.64 -0.85 -7.92
C SER A 310 -6.17 -2.27 -7.69
N TYR A 311 -6.97 -3.27 -8.10
CA TYR A 311 -6.60 -4.70 -8.11
C TYR A 311 -5.88 -5.13 -9.39
N THR A 312 -5.72 -4.24 -10.35
CA THR A 312 -5.07 -4.58 -11.63
C THR A 312 -3.55 -4.46 -11.49
N PRO A 313 -2.77 -5.53 -11.75
CA PRO A 313 -1.33 -5.57 -11.54
C PRO A 313 -0.52 -4.75 -12.55
N ALA A 314 -1.19 -4.01 -13.42
CA ALA A 314 -0.61 -3.08 -14.38
C ALA A 314 -1.47 -1.81 -14.50
N ASP A 315 -1.91 -1.26 -13.36
CA ASP A 315 -2.65 -0.01 -13.32
C ASP A 315 -1.69 1.17 -13.07
N PRO A 316 -1.53 2.09 -14.02
CA PRO A 316 -0.54 3.17 -13.92
C PRO A 316 -0.80 4.18 -12.79
N ILE A 317 -1.96 4.15 -12.12
CA ILE A 317 -2.19 4.92 -10.89
C ILE A 317 -1.14 4.57 -9.82
N HIS A 318 -0.75 3.30 -9.70
CA HIS A 318 0.22 2.83 -8.72
C HIS A 318 1.61 3.46 -8.88
N ASP A 319 1.98 3.89 -10.11
CA ASP A 319 3.26 4.55 -10.37
C ASP A 319 3.17 6.08 -10.19
N SER A 320 1.96 6.63 -10.16
CA SER A 320 1.70 8.05 -10.21
C SER A 320 1.71 8.72 -8.84
N TYR A 321 2.04 10.03 -8.76
CA TYR A 321 2.10 10.76 -7.49
C TYR A 321 0.75 10.87 -6.75
N PRO A 322 -0.45 10.86 -7.37
CA PRO A 322 -1.72 10.86 -6.67
C PRO A 322 -1.93 9.69 -5.71
N GLU A 323 -1.27 8.54 -5.98
CA GLU A 323 -1.35 7.36 -5.11
C GLU A 323 -0.93 7.65 -3.67
N ALA A 324 0.04 8.56 -3.47
CA ALA A 324 0.48 8.93 -2.13
C ALA A 324 -0.63 9.61 -1.31
N ALA A 325 -1.34 10.54 -1.90
CA ALA A 325 -2.46 11.22 -1.24
C ALA A 325 -3.66 10.29 -1.05
N TYR A 326 -3.93 9.41 -2.03
CA TYR A 326 -4.97 8.40 -1.94
C TYR A 326 -4.79 7.51 -0.70
N ILE A 327 -3.60 6.96 -0.51
CA ILE A 327 -3.28 6.09 0.64
C ILE A 327 -3.56 6.82 1.96
N LEU A 328 -3.07 8.05 2.11
CA LEU A 328 -3.25 8.82 3.34
C LEU A 328 -4.72 9.13 3.62
N GLU A 329 -5.49 9.48 2.58
CA GLU A 329 -6.92 9.74 2.69
C GLU A 329 -7.69 8.50 3.19
N LYS A 330 -7.42 7.32 2.62
CA LYS A 330 -8.10 6.09 3.03
C LYS A 330 -7.73 5.65 4.45
N ILE A 331 -6.46 5.71 4.82
CA ILE A 331 -6.00 5.41 6.18
C ILE A 331 -6.65 6.36 7.20
N LYS A 332 -6.76 7.66 6.88
CA LYS A 332 -7.39 8.65 7.75
C LYS A 332 -8.88 8.37 7.99
N GLN A 333 -9.60 8.02 6.92
CA GLN A 333 -11.03 7.72 6.97
C GLN A 333 -11.35 6.49 7.80
N VAL A 334 -10.51 5.46 7.73
CA VAL A 334 -10.70 4.19 8.46
C VAL A 334 -10.50 4.36 9.96
N GLY A 335 -9.56 5.19 10.39
CA GLY A 335 -9.31 5.44 11.81
C GLY A 335 -8.97 4.16 12.58
N ASN A 336 -9.76 3.84 13.62
CA ASN A 336 -9.57 2.67 14.49
C ASN A 336 -10.45 1.47 14.11
N ALA A 337 -11.08 1.47 12.95
CA ALA A 337 -12.01 0.41 12.59
C ALA A 337 -11.34 -0.92 12.24
N VAL A 338 -10.03 -0.93 12.01
CA VAL A 338 -9.26 -2.08 11.53
C VAL A 338 -8.03 -2.32 12.38
N ASN A 339 -7.61 -3.58 12.49
CA ASN A 339 -6.39 -3.98 13.19
C ASN A 339 -5.16 -3.90 12.27
N SER A 340 -5.32 -4.22 10.98
CA SER A 340 -4.29 -3.98 9.95
C SER A 340 -4.89 -3.69 8.58
N MET A 341 -4.16 -2.89 7.80
CA MET A 341 -4.41 -2.63 6.38
C MET A 341 -3.13 -2.97 5.60
N SER A 342 -3.07 -4.18 5.05
CA SER A 342 -1.91 -4.66 4.30
C SER A 342 -1.95 -4.12 2.87
N TYR A 343 -1.12 -3.11 2.60
CA TYR A 343 -0.99 -2.57 1.24
C TYR A 343 -0.47 -3.66 0.28
N TRP A 344 -1.12 -3.82 -0.83
CA TRP A 344 -0.78 -4.78 -1.86
C TRP A 344 -0.02 -4.08 -2.99
N VAL A 345 1.32 -4.20 -3.08
CA VAL A 345 2.36 -4.94 -2.31
C VAL A 345 3.59 -4.05 -2.05
N PHE A 346 4.66 -4.58 -1.44
CA PHE A 346 5.86 -3.77 -1.15
C PHE A 346 6.82 -3.60 -2.34
N THR A 347 6.79 -4.49 -3.34
CA THR A 347 7.74 -4.50 -4.46
C THR A 347 7.09 -4.93 -5.78
N ASP A 348 7.56 -4.37 -6.90
CA ASP A 348 7.23 -4.84 -8.26
C ASP A 348 8.07 -6.06 -8.71
N ILE A 349 8.86 -6.66 -7.83
CA ILE A 349 9.27 -8.05 -7.99
C ILE A 349 8.03 -8.88 -7.66
N PHE A 350 7.20 -9.11 -8.68
CA PHE A 350 5.83 -9.58 -8.54
C PHE A 350 5.43 -10.31 -9.82
N GLU A 351 5.19 -11.62 -9.71
CA GLU A 351 5.16 -12.52 -10.85
C GLU A 351 3.79 -13.16 -11.13
N GLU A 352 2.68 -12.55 -10.74
CA GLU A 352 1.35 -13.09 -11.07
C GLU A 352 1.13 -13.22 -12.58
N ALA A 353 1.58 -12.25 -13.35
CA ALA A 353 1.63 -12.30 -14.81
C ALA A 353 3.06 -12.50 -15.36
N GLY A 354 3.94 -13.08 -14.56
CA GLY A 354 5.36 -13.23 -14.87
C GLY A 354 6.18 -11.94 -14.74
N PRO A 355 7.50 -12.02 -14.99
CA PRO A 355 8.39 -10.85 -14.95
C PRO A 355 7.97 -9.77 -15.94
N ARG A 356 8.00 -8.51 -15.51
CA ARG A 356 7.55 -7.38 -16.33
C ARG A 356 8.65 -6.83 -17.24
N PHE A 357 8.23 -6.19 -18.35
CA PHE A 357 9.12 -5.77 -19.43
C PHE A 357 9.57 -4.31 -19.31
N THR A 358 8.92 -3.50 -18.47
CA THR A 358 9.22 -2.08 -18.31
C THR A 358 9.36 -1.71 -16.84
N PRO A 359 10.23 -0.73 -16.49
CA PRO A 359 10.51 -0.37 -15.10
C PRO A 359 9.31 0.26 -14.36
N PHE A 360 8.42 0.91 -15.09
CA PHE A 360 7.17 1.44 -14.59
C PHE A 360 6.04 0.90 -15.47
N HIS A 361 5.33 -0.07 -14.97
CA HIS A 361 4.25 -0.79 -15.67
C HIS A 361 2.93 -0.72 -14.92
N GLY A 362 2.84 0.12 -13.89
CA GLY A 362 1.67 0.21 -13.03
C GLY A 362 1.59 -0.92 -12.01
N GLY A 363 2.72 -1.53 -11.64
CA GLY A 363 2.79 -2.56 -10.60
C GLY A 363 2.38 -2.04 -9.23
N PHE A 364 1.95 -2.93 -8.35
CA PHE A 364 1.46 -2.58 -7.00
C PHE A 364 2.55 -2.07 -6.04
N GLY A 365 3.82 -2.34 -6.33
CA GLY A 365 4.92 -2.18 -5.38
C GLY A 365 5.08 -0.77 -4.81
N LEU A 366 5.45 -0.68 -3.54
CA LEU A 366 6.01 0.54 -2.96
C LEU A 366 7.34 0.91 -3.63
N LEU A 367 8.08 -0.12 -4.08
CA LEU A 367 9.29 0.01 -4.89
C LEU A 367 9.06 -0.67 -6.24
N ASN A 368 9.62 -0.09 -7.33
CA ASN A 368 9.67 -0.83 -8.59
C ASN A 368 10.70 -1.98 -8.52
N TYR A 369 10.71 -2.88 -9.51
CA TYR A 369 11.62 -4.04 -9.49
C TYR A 369 13.12 -3.67 -9.48
N GLN A 370 13.49 -2.43 -9.81
CA GLN A 370 14.87 -1.92 -9.71
C GLN A 370 15.15 -1.19 -8.37
N GLY A 371 14.20 -1.24 -7.43
CA GLY A 371 14.32 -0.62 -6.12
C GLY A 371 14.22 0.91 -6.15
N ILE A 372 13.52 1.48 -7.12
CA ILE A 372 13.15 2.89 -7.15
C ILE A 372 11.91 3.07 -6.26
N LYS A 373 11.98 3.96 -5.28
CA LYS A 373 10.86 4.28 -4.39
C LYS A 373 9.77 5.01 -5.17
N LYS A 374 8.54 4.47 -5.13
CA LYS A 374 7.37 5.11 -5.76
C LYS A 374 6.67 6.06 -4.78
N PRO A 375 5.75 6.91 -5.23
CA PRO A 375 5.04 7.85 -4.36
C PRO A 375 4.37 7.20 -3.16
N ALA A 376 3.77 6.01 -3.34
CA ALA A 376 3.18 5.19 -2.28
C ALA A 376 4.15 4.87 -1.14
N PHE A 377 5.44 4.64 -1.43
CA PHE A 377 6.47 4.39 -0.42
C PHE A 377 6.59 5.56 0.56
N TYR A 378 6.55 6.78 0.05
CA TYR A 378 6.72 7.96 0.89
C TYR A 378 5.53 8.19 1.82
N SER A 379 4.31 7.79 1.46
CA SER A 379 3.16 7.85 2.35
C SER A 379 3.42 7.03 3.62
N TYR A 380 3.88 5.81 3.48
CA TYR A 380 4.21 4.95 4.62
C TYR A 380 5.46 5.42 5.37
N SER A 381 6.49 5.89 4.67
CA SER A 381 7.69 6.45 5.29
C SER A 381 7.36 7.72 6.09
N PHE A 382 6.46 8.58 5.61
CA PHE A 382 6.03 9.78 6.34
C PHE A 382 5.15 9.42 7.54
N LEU A 383 4.23 8.49 7.39
CA LEU A 383 3.44 7.97 8.51
C LEU A 383 4.32 7.37 9.60
N ASN A 384 5.39 6.65 9.23
CA ASN A 384 6.32 6.08 10.20
C ASN A 384 7.16 7.13 10.95
N LYS A 385 7.32 8.34 10.38
CA LYS A 385 8.01 9.46 11.04
C LYS A 385 7.14 10.17 12.08
N LEU A 386 5.83 9.91 12.13
CA LEU A 386 4.93 10.54 13.09
C LEU A 386 5.20 10.03 14.51
N GLY A 387 5.10 10.93 15.47
CA GLY A 387 5.19 10.60 16.89
C GLY A 387 4.02 9.74 17.37
N LYS A 388 4.22 9.05 18.49
CA LYS A 388 3.22 8.11 19.05
C LYS A 388 2.02 8.79 19.70
N THR A 389 2.04 10.11 19.89
CA THR A 389 0.93 10.88 20.49
C THR A 389 0.32 11.80 19.45
N GLU A 390 -0.94 11.57 19.10
CA GLU A 390 -1.74 12.46 18.23
C GLU A 390 -2.25 13.64 19.05
N LEU A 391 -2.15 14.86 18.49
CA LEU A 391 -2.68 16.09 19.06
C LEU A 391 -4.09 16.36 18.51
N VAL A 392 -4.91 17.08 19.29
CA VAL A 392 -6.24 17.50 18.84
C VAL A 392 -6.08 18.44 17.65
N ASN A 393 -6.72 18.07 16.54
CA ASN A 393 -6.73 18.78 15.28
C ASN A 393 -8.06 18.49 14.57
N THR A 394 -8.70 19.52 14.03
CA THR A 394 -10.03 19.40 13.37
C THR A 394 -9.96 19.28 11.86
N ASP A 395 -8.78 19.39 11.28
CA ASP A 395 -8.58 19.24 9.84
C ASP A 395 -8.67 17.77 9.43
N SER A 396 -9.47 17.47 8.41
CA SER A 396 -9.80 16.10 7.98
C SER A 396 -8.68 15.39 7.22
N SER A 397 -7.79 16.16 6.58
CA SER A 397 -6.72 15.60 5.73
C SER A 397 -5.35 15.93 6.29
N SER A 398 -5.20 15.78 7.61
CA SER A 398 -3.93 15.95 8.30
C SER A 398 -3.84 15.15 9.60
N TRP A 399 -2.62 14.91 10.06
CA TRP A 399 -2.27 14.49 11.41
C TRP A 399 -1.25 15.44 12.00
N VAL A 400 -1.44 15.79 13.28
CA VAL A 400 -0.46 16.49 14.09
C VAL A 400 -0.07 15.57 15.23
N CYS A 401 1.22 15.22 15.31
CA CYS A 401 1.74 14.29 16.29
C CYS A 401 2.93 14.88 17.04
N LYS A 402 3.23 14.32 18.21
CA LYS A 402 4.48 14.55 18.93
C LYS A 402 5.09 13.25 19.43
N ASN A 403 6.41 13.25 19.60
CA ASN A 403 7.11 12.14 20.23
C ASN A 403 7.50 12.47 21.70
N ALA A 404 8.07 11.48 22.41
CA ALA A 404 8.49 11.66 23.81
C ALA A 404 9.63 12.67 24.00
N LYS A 405 10.36 13.03 22.95
CA LYS A 405 11.42 14.04 22.99
C LYS A 405 10.87 15.46 22.83
N GLY A 406 9.58 15.61 22.50
CA GLY A 406 8.94 16.89 22.22
C GLY A 406 9.10 17.36 20.77
N ASP A 407 9.58 16.50 19.86
CA ASP A 407 9.54 16.79 18.44
C ASP A 407 8.08 16.75 17.97
N ILE A 408 7.76 17.59 16.98
CA ILE A 408 6.40 17.73 16.43
C ILE A 408 6.42 17.39 14.95
N GLN A 409 5.41 16.63 14.52
CA GLN A 409 5.22 16.29 13.12
C GLN A 409 3.82 16.70 12.66
N VAL A 410 3.74 17.32 11.48
CA VAL A 410 2.47 17.62 10.80
C VAL A 410 2.52 16.99 9.42
N LEU A 411 1.72 15.96 9.22
CA LEU A 411 1.51 15.31 7.92
C LEU A 411 0.16 15.80 7.39
N PHE A 412 0.15 16.39 6.19
CA PHE A 412 -1.07 16.87 5.55
C PHE A 412 -1.00 16.73 4.04
N TRP A 413 -2.16 16.62 3.41
CA TRP A 413 -2.28 16.38 1.98
C TRP A 413 -3.52 17.04 1.38
N ASP A 414 -3.53 17.19 0.08
CA ASP A 414 -4.74 17.32 -0.74
C ASP A 414 -4.98 15.98 -1.44
N PHE A 415 -6.21 15.50 -1.45
CA PHE A 415 -6.61 14.41 -2.31
C PHE A 415 -7.69 14.87 -3.28
N THR A 416 -7.38 14.82 -4.56
CA THR A 416 -8.29 15.18 -5.64
C THR A 416 -8.26 14.09 -6.70
N ASN A 417 -9.39 13.44 -6.93
CA ASN A 417 -9.55 12.54 -8.06
C ASN A 417 -9.75 13.36 -9.33
N THR A 418 -8.73 13.37 -10.18
CA THR A 418 -8.69 14.15 -11.42
C THR A 418 -9.07 13.33 -12.66
N LEU A 419 -9.34 12.03 -12.51
CA LEU A 419 -9.71 11.15 -13.63
C LEU A 419 -11.01 11.63 -14.30
N PRO A 420 -10.99 11.98 -15.60
CA PRO A 420 -12.21 12.34 -16.32
C PRO A 420 -13.19 11.17 -16.46
N ASP A 421 -14.50 11.44 -16.53
CA ASP A 421 -15.52 10.39 -16.69
C ASP A 421 -15.44 9.64 -18.02
N SER A 422 -14.79 10.25 -19.03
CA SER A 422 -14.69 9.71 -20.39
C SER A 422 -13.44 8.85 -20.62
N THR A 423 -12.66 8.56 -19.60
CA THR A 423 -11.39 7.81 -19.71
C THR A 423 -11.21 6.82 -18.55
N ASN A 424 -10.28 5.89 -18.70
CA ASN A 424 -9.88 4.92 -17.68
C ASN A 424 -8.45 5.19 -17.19
N ASP A 425 -8.04 4.46 -16.16
CA ASP A 425 -6.73 4.63 -15.52
C ASP A 425 -5.58 4.36 -16.49
N GLN A 426 -5.67 3.30 -17.31
CA GLN A 426 -4.66 2.92 -18.30
C GLN A 426 -4.44 3.97 -19.40
N GLN A 427 -5.42 4.84 -19.64
CA GLN A 427 -5.32 5.94 -20.60
C GLN A 427 -4.88 7.25 -19.93
N TYR A 428 -5.30 7.47 -18.68
CA TYR A 428 -5.11 8.74 -17.99
C TYR A 428 -3.74 8.83 -17.32
N TYR A 429 -3.35 7.85 -16.51
CA TYR A 429 -2.15 7.93 -15.68
C TYR A 429 -0.82 7.61 -16.38
N ILE A 430 -0.85 7.21 -17.65
CA ILE A 430 0.37 6.91 -18.44
C ILE A 430 1.11 8.14 -18.99
N ARG A 431 0.66 9.33 -18.70
CA ARG A 431 1.14 10.60 -19.26
C ARG A 431 1.62 11.56 -18.17
N ASP A 432 2.31 12.62 -18.58
CA ASP A 432 2.61 13.74 -17.69
C ASP A 432 1.29 14.41 -17.23
N LEU A 433 1.14 14.58 -15.91
CA LEU A 433 -0.08 15.07 -15.26
C LEU A 433 0.24 16.25 -14.34
N PRO A 434 0.48 17.46 -14.90
CA PRO A 434 0.71 18.65 -14.08
C PRO A 434 -0.47 18.92 -13.14
N SER A 435 -0.19 19.05 -11.85
CA SER A 435 -1.22 19.35 -10.84
C SER A 435 -1.66 20.81 -10.87
N ASN A 436 -2.91 21.10 -10.54
CA ASN A 436 -3.45 22.44 -10.42
C ASN A 436 -3.25 23.01 -9.00
N PRO A 437 -3.11 24.35 -8.83
CA PRO A 437 -3.12 24.97 -7.51
C PRO A 437 -4.45 24.75 -6.79
N LYS A 438 -4.39 24.47 -5.48
CA LYS A 438 -5.57 24.30 -4.60
C LYS A 438 -5.71 25.40 -3.55
N GLY A 439 -4.72 26.27 -3.43
CA GLY A 439 -4.72 27.38 -2.49
C GLY A 439 -3.61 27.30 -1.47
N LYS A 440 -3.92 27.78 -0.25
CA LYS A 440 -2.96 27.90 0.84
C LYS A 440 -3.37 27.06 2.05
N VAL A 441 -2.40 26.41 2.68
CA VAL A 441 -2.54 25.74 3.97
C VAL A 441 -1.72 26.48 5.01
N LYS A 442 -2.38 26.92 6.09
CA LYS A 442 -1.76 27.59 7.22
C LYS A 442 -1.66 26.62 8.39
N VAL A 443 -0.44 26.29 8.78
CA VAL A 443 -0.14 25.44 9.94
C VAL A 443 0.20 26.33 11.13
N GLU A 444 -0.58 26.22 12.21
CA GLU A 444 -0.40 26.94 13.46
C GLU A 444 -0.39 25.97 14.62
N ILE A 445 0.70 25.94 15.37
CA ILE A 445 0.84 25.10 16.56
C ILE A 445 1.16 25.99 17.75
N ALA A 446 0.27 26.01 18.72
CA ALA A 446 0.42 26.73 19.97
C ALA A 446 1.00 25.86 21.08
N GLY A 447 1.49 26.48 22.16
CA GLY A 447 1.96 25.81 23.37
C GLY A 447 3.26 25.04 23.21
N ILE A 448 4.02 25.29 22.15
CA ILE A 448 5.33 24.67 21.92
C ILE A 448 6.32 25.26 22.94
N PRO A 449 7.18 24.44 23.59
CA PRO A 449 8.23 24.93 24.45
C PRO A 449 9.16 25.92 23.72
N GLU A 450 9.51 27.04 24.39
CA GLU A 450 10.51 27.98 23.89
C GLU A 450 11.85 27.29 23.65
N GLY A 451 12.54 27.69 22.57
CA GLY A 451 13.88 27.14 22.26
C GLY A 451 14.19 27.02 20.77
N GLY A 452 15.34 26.44 20.50
CA GLY A 452 15.80 26.14 19.14
C GLY A 452 15.20 24.86 18.57
N TYR A 453 14.80 24.91 17.31
CA TYR A 453 14.30 23.76 16.56
C TYR A 453 14.99 23.68 15.20
N ARG A 454 15.07 22.47 14.67
CA ARG A 454 15.38 22.22 13.26
C ARG A 454 14.07 21.91 12.55
N LEU A 455 13.70 22.73 11.58
CA LEU A 455 12.55 22.51 10.71
C LEU A 455 12.99 21.77 9.46
N ALA A 456 12.43 20.59 9.23
CA ALA A 456 12.55 19.85 7.97
C ALA A 456 11.18 19.72 7.32
N ILE A 457 11.07 20.01 6.03
CA ILE A 457 9.85 19.87 5.24
C ILE A 457 10.12 18.88 4.12
N TYR A 458 9.29 17.84 4.04
CA TYR A 458 9.31 16.83 2.99
C TYR A 458 8.07 16.98 2.12
N LYS A 459 8.18 16.60 0.86
CA LYS A 459 7.08 16.72 -0.09
C LYS A 459 7.01 15.50 -1.02
N VAL A 460 5.78 15.06 -1.34
CA VAL A 460 5.44 14.24 -2.51
C VAL A 460 4.40 14.99 -3.33
N GLY A 461 4.48 14.91 -4.64
CA GLY A 461 3.55 15.56 -5.55
C GLY A 461 4.17 15.69 -6.93
N TYR A 462 3.54 16.40 -7.84
CA TYR A 462 4.06 16.57 -9.19
C TYR A 462 5.51 17.08 -9.18
N LYS A 463 6.42 16.29 -9.79
CA LYS A 463 7.88 16.53 -9.86
C LYS A 463 8.59 16.63 -8.48
N ALA A 464 8.01 16.05 -7.44
CA ALA A 464 8.63 15.99 -6.12
C ALA A 464 8.44 14.58 -5.55
N ASN A 465 9.51 13.80 -5.43
CA ASN A 465 9.45 12.37 -5.14
C ASN A 465 8.43 11.64 -6.04
N ASP A 466 8.52 11.95 -7.33
CA ASP A 466 7.66 11.51 -8.42
C ASP A 466 8.52 10.88 -9.52
N PRO A 467 9.00 9.65 -9.29
CA PRO A 467 9.93 8.98 -10.19
C PRO A 467 9.32 8.65 -11.54
N TYR A 468 7.99 8.49 -11.61
CA TYR A 468 7.33 8.24 -12.88
C TYR A 468 7.40 9.44 -13.82
N THR A 469 7.15 10.66 -13.33
CA THR A 469 7.34 11.87 -14.15
C THR A 469 8.81 12.05 -14.56
N THR A 470 9.77 11.68 -13.70
CA THR A 470 11.20 11.66 -14.08
C THR A 470 11.45 10.64 -15.20
N TYR A 471 10.87 9.44 -15.13
CA TYR A 471 10.96 8.42 -16.18
C TYR A 471 10.31 8.87 -17.50
N LEU A 472 9.17 9.58 -17.45
CA LEU A 472 8.55 10.17 -18.63
C LEU A 472 9.48 11.17 -19.34
N ALA A 473 10.23 11.96 -18.58
CA ALA A 473 11.20 12.91 -19.11
C ALA A 473 12.39 12.23 -19.84
N LEU A 474 12.65 10.95 -19.54
CA LEU A 474 13.62 10.11 -20.26
C LEU A 474 13.03 9.42 -21.51
N ASN A 475 11.83 9.83 -21.95
CA ASN A 475 11.10 9.24 -23.09
C ASN A 475 10.70 7.76 -22.90
N LYS A 476 10.44 7.33 -21.68
CA LYS A 476 9.93 5.98 -21.32
C LYS A 476 10.79 4.83 -21.92
N PRO A 477 12.07 4.73 -21.64
CA PRO A 477 12.87 3.64 -22.18
C PRO A 477 12.35 2.29 -21.65
N ASN A 478 12.26 1.27 -22.50
CA ASN A 478 11.83 -0.07 -22.09
C ASN A 478 12.75 -0.67 -21.01
N GLN A 479 14.03 -0.29 -21.04
CA GLN A 479 15.03 -0.69 -20.05
C GLN A 479 15.80 0.54 -19.59
N LEU A 480 16.02 0.66 -18.28
CA LEU A 480 16.87 1.69 -17.71
C LEU A 480 18.30 1.18 -17.55
N THR A 481 19.26 1.97 -17.95
CA THR A 481 20.66 1.77 -17.61
C THR A 481 20.89 1.99 -16.11
N ARG A 482 22.00 1.50 -15.56
CA ARG A 482 22.36 1.77 -14.15
C ARG A 482 22.42 3.27 -13.85
N GLN A 483 22.96 4.07 -14.75
CA GLN A 483 23.06 5.53 -14.59
C GLN A 483 21.67 6.19 -14.54
N GLU A 484 20.73 5.76 -15.37
CA GLU A 484 19.35 6.26 -15.35
C GLU A 484 18.63 5.86 -14.07
N VAL A 485 18.81 4.62 -13.60
CA VAL A 485 18.27 4.17 -12.30
C VAL A 485 18.81 5.03 -11.16
N ASP A 486 20.13 5.24 -11.11
CA ASP A 486 20.77 6.07 -10.11
C ASP A 486 20.31 7.53 -10.18
N HIS A 487 20.15 8.08 -11.40
CA HIS A 487 19.61 9.41 -11.62
C HIS A 487 18.18 9.55 -11.07
N ILE A 488 17.28 8.62 -11.41
CA ILE A 488 15.91 8.65 -10.91
C ILE A 488 15.89 8.54 -9.37
N LYS A 489 16.70 7.65 -8.77
CA LYS A 489 16.84 7.50 -7.32
C LYS A 489 17.32 8.78 -6.64
N GLN A 490 18.31 9.47 -7.22
CA GLN A 490 18.84 10.72 -6.68
C GLN A 490 17.84 11.87 -6.74
N GLN A 491 17.09 11.97 -7.84
CA GLN A 491 16.04 13.00 -7.99
C GLN A 491 14.84 12.77 -7.06
N ASN A 492 14.68 11.54 -6.58
CA ASN A 492 13.53 11.10 -5.78
C ASN A 492 14.01 10.36 -4.52
N ASP A 493 14.95 10.94 -3.78
CA ASP A 493 15.61 10.28 -2.64
C ASP A 493 14.87 10.43 -1.30
N GLY A 494 13.77 11.21 -1.27
CA GLY A 494 13.00 11.50 -0.07
C GLY A 494 13.65 12.53 0.84
N SER A 495 14.66 13.26 0.38
CA SER A 495 15.28 14.35 1.14
C SER A 495 14.30 15.49 1.39
N PRO A 496 14.47 16.24 2.50
CA PRO A 496 13.62 17.39 2.77
C PRO A 496 13.83 18.50 1.73
N VAL A 497 12.73 19.07 1.23
CA VAL A 497 12.74 20.22 0.31
C VAL A 497 13.12 21.53 1.02
N LEU A 498 13.04 21.56 2.34
CA LEU A 498 13.52 22.65 3.20
C LEU A 498 14.12 22.04 4.48
N ASN A 499 15.24 22.61 4.93
CA ASN A 499 15.89 22.21 6.16
C ASN A 499 16.60 23.43 6.77
N GLU A 500 16.02 23.99 7.81
CA GLU A 500 16.49 25.25 8.44
C GLU A 500 16.40 25.21 9.97
N ASN A 501 17.16 26.09 10.62
CA ASN A 501 17.07 26.30 12.06
C ASN A 501 16.10 27.43 12.33
N ILE A 502 15.20 27.24 13.28
CA ILE A 502 14.25 28.24 13.73
C ILE A 502 14.28 28.38 15.25
N THR A 503 13.79 29.48 15.76
CA THR A 503 13.59 29.71 17.19
C THR A 503 12.10 29.91 17.46
N VAL A 504 11.55 29.11 18.37
CA VAL A 504 10.25 29.36 18.96
C VAL A 504 10.46 30.27 20.18
N ASN A 505 9.86 31.42 20.14
CA ASN A 505 9.97 32.43 21.20
C ASN A 505 9.00 32.15 22.37
N ALA A 506 8.97 33.01 23.37
CA ALA A 506 8.14 32.88 24.57
C ALA A 506 6.62 32.83 24.27
N SER A 507 6.14 33.24 23.07
CA SER A 507 4.73 33.06 22.69
C SER A 507 4.37 31.57 22.54
N GLY A 508 5.38 30.72 22.34
CA GLY A 508 5.19 29.27 22.15
C GLY A 508 4.39 28.92 20.90
N THR A 509 4.43 29.78 19.87
CA THR A 509 3.64 29.58 18.65
C THR A 509 4.55 29.38 17.44
N PHE A 510 4.31 28.31 16.71
CA PHE A 510 4.86 28.09 15.38
C PHE A 510 3.78 28.38 14.33
N PHE A 511 4.15 29.09 13.27
CA PHE A 511 3.29 29.40 12.14
C PHE A 511 4.06 29.21 10.83
N ARG A 512 3.43 28.53 9.87
CA ARG A 512 3.97 28.39 8.50
C ARG A 512 2.83 28.31 7.49
N GLU A 513 3.00 28.98 6.35
CA GLU A 513 2.08 28.91 5.21
C GLU A 513 2.70 28.06 4.08
N PHE A 514 1.86 27.26 3.42
CA PHE A 514 2.23 26.41 2.30
C PHE A 514 1.29 26.68 1.12
N SER A 515 1.85 26.78 -0.09
CA SER A 515 1.06 26.65 -1.31
C SER A 515 0.88 25.18 -1.61
N ILE A 516 -0.36 24.72 -1.70
CA ILE A 516 -0.70 23.31 -1.97
C ILE A 516 -1.30 23.16 -3.36
N ARG A 517 -0.96 22.07 -4.02
CA ARG A 517 -1.50 21.67 -5.33
C ARG A 517 -2.27 20.37 -5.18
N GLU A 518 -3.02 19.98 -6.22
CA GLU A 518 -3.72 18.69 -6.27
C GLU A 518 -2.76 17.55 -5.99
N ASN A 519 -3.16 16.68 -5.06
CA ASN A 519 -2.44 15.49 -4.63
C ASN A 519 -1.03 15.74 -4.06
N ASP A 520 -0.74 16.97 -3.59
CA ASP A 520 0.45 17.25 -2.81
C ASP A 520 0.33 16.62 -1.41
N VAL A 521 1.42 16.03 -0.93
CA VAL A 521 1.61 15.54 0.44
C VAL A 521 2.79 16.26 1.06
N PHE A 522 2.61 16.82 2.24
CA PHE A 522 3.67 17.47 3.01
C PHE A 522 3.82 16.82 4.38
N LEU A 523 5.07 16.56 4.76
CA LEU A 523 5.44 16.29 6.15
C LEU A 523 6.34 17.42 6.66
N LEU A 524 5.86 18.11 7.66
CA LEU A 524 6.63 19.08 8.44
C LEU A 524 7.14 18.39 9.70
N TYR A 525 8.44 18.53 9.99
CA TYR A 525 9.07 17.96 11.17
C TYR A 525 9.84 19.03 11.93
N LEU A 526 9.41 19.35 13.15
CA LEU A 526 10.11 20.21 14.10
C LEU A 526 10.87 19.33 15.10
N LEU A 527 12.17 19.27 14.93
CA LEU A 527 13.07 18.56 15.87
C LEU A 527 13.57 19.55 16.92
N LYS A 528 13.28 19.25 18.16
CA LYS A 528 13.78 20.03 19.30
C LYS A 528 15.31 19.84 19.41
N ARG A 529 16.06 20.94 19.63
CA ARG A 529 17.50 20.96 19.82
C ARG A 529 17.89 20.92 21.29
#